data_9f83b2dd0d603773e131066df309fe7a
#
_entry.id   9f83b2dd0d603773e131066df309fe7a
#
_cell.length_a   1.000
_cell.length_b   1.000
_cell.length_c   1.000
_cell.angle_alpha   90.00
_cell.angle_beta   90.00
_cell.angle_gamma   90.00
#
_symmetry.space_group_name_H-M   'P 1'
#
loop_
_entity.id
_entity.type
_entity.pdbx_description
1 polymer ?
#
loop_
_entity_poly.entity_id
_entity_poly.type
_entity_poly.pdbx_seq_one_letter_code
_entity_poly.pdbx_strand_id
1 'polypeptide(L)'
;MEAKPVSFEIKVGIFVFLGILIMFIIVFSIGEFYILKPMYKVKVLFNFANGIEVGAPVRLAGINVGEIEDVGVYYDEQAKRTKVYLITKIKKEAKIEKDAACRINTLGLLGEKYLEVSPGTQDTGFLQDQDTVIGTDPIPMEEITKNMKELSDNAKSMAESANVILRRLEKGQGTIGKLLVEEDLYNNLEATSENFKELSDDVRRHPWKLLMKEKDK
;
A
#
# COMPACT_ATOMS: atom_id res chain seq x y z
N MET A 1 -36.96 65.49 31.37
CA MET A 1 -36.29 64.32 32.06
C MET A 1 -34.92 64.14 31.42
N GLU A 2 -33.86 64.67 32.05
CA GLU A 2 -32.53 64.47 31.58
C GLU A 2 -32.07 63.04 31.98
N ALA A 3 -31.75 62.23 30.97
CA ALA A 3 -31.17 60.90 31.20
C ALA A 3 -29.79 61.09 31.89
N LYS A 4 -29.59 60.58 33.11
CA LYS A 4 -28.31 60.55 33.77
C LYS A 4 -27.33 59.83 32.89
N PRO A 5 -26.11 60.36 32.62
CA PRO A 5 -25.10 59.66 31.83
C PRO A 5 -24.72 58.37 32.51
N VAL A 6 -24.72 57.27 31.75
CA VAL A 6 -24.28 55.94 32.22
C VAL A 6 -22.84 56.07 32.69
N SER A 7 -22.55 55.62 33.92
CA SER A 7 -21.22 55.74 34.50
C SER A 7 -20.17 54.93 33.69
N PHE A 8 -18.90 55.37 33.74
CA PHE A 8 -17.83 54.75 32.97
C PHE A 8 -17.66 53.24 33.31
N GLU A 9 -17.87 52.92 34.59
CA GLU A 9 -17.77 51.54 35.11
C GLU A 9 -18.82 50.61 34.44
N ILE A 10 -20.04 51.10 34.22
CA ILE A 10 -21.08 50.33 33.56
C ILE A 10 -20.73 50.12 32.09
N LYS A 11 -20.14 51.10 31.40
CA LYS A 11 -19.74 50.94 29.98
C LYS A 11 -18.64 49.89 29.85
N VAL A 12 -17.65 49.91 30.76
CA VAL A 12 -16.58 48.91 30.81
C VAL A 12 -17.13 47.54 31.15
N GLY A 13 -18.05 47.44 32.10
CA GLY A 13 -18.70 46.16 32.45
C GLY A 13 -19.46 45.54 31.27
N ILE A 14 -20.22 46.35 30.50
CA ILE A 14 -20.93 45.90 29.31
C ILE A 14 -19.95 45.42 28.22
N PHE A 15 -18.84 46.16 28.03
CA PHE A 15 -17.83 45.80 27.04
C PHE A 15 -17.16 44.44 27.35
N VAL A 16 -16.76 44.24 28.61
CA VAL A 16 -16.19 42.98 29.08
C VAL A 16 -17.17 41.83 28.97
N PHE A 17 -18.45 42.07 29.35
CA PHE A 17 -19.48 41.05 29.24
C PHE A 17 -19.73 40.63 27.78
N LEU A 18 -19.82 41.61 26.85
CA LEU A 18 -19.92 41.31 25.41
C LEU A 18 -18.70 40.57 24.88
N GLY A 19 -17.49 40.90 25.30
CA GLY A 19 -16.28 40.20 24.93
C GLY A 19 -16.31 38.73 25.36
N ILE A 20 -16.69 38.45 26.60
CA ILE A 20 -16.85 37.10 27.13
C ILE A 20 -17.96 36.33 26.39
N LEU A 21 -19.10 37.00 26.11
CA LEU A 21 -20.20 36.39 25.39
C LEU A 21 -19.79 35.98 23.95
N ILE A 22 -19.08 36.86 23.24
CA ILE A 22 -18.58 36.59 21.91
C ILE A 22 -17.57 35.42 21.95
N MET A 23 -16.64 35.43 22.92
CA MET A 23 -15.67 34.34 23.13
C MET A 23 -16.42 33.01 23.38
N PHE A 24 -17.48 33.02 24.18
CA PHE A 24 -18.30 31.84 24.45
C PHE A 24 -18.97 31.32 23.18
N ILE A 25 -19.56 32.21 22.38
CA ILE A 25 -20.19 31.85 21.10
C ILE A 25 -19.14 31.25 20.14
N ILE A 26 -17.95 31.85 20.05
CA ILE A 26 -16.87 31.33 19.16
C ILE A 26 -16.43 29.93 19.62
N VAL A 27 -16.16 29.75 20.91
CA VAL A 27 -15.74 28.46 21.46
C VAL A 27 -16.80 27.37 21.23
N PHE A 28 -18.08 27.72 21.45
CA PHE A 28 -19.17 26.80 21.18
C PHE A 28 -19.47 26.59 19.70
N SER A 29 -19.12 27.52 18.81
CA SER A 29 -19.33 27.40 17.37
C SER A 29 -18.24 26.55 16.69
N ILE A 30 -17.02 26.53 17.23
CA ILE A 30 -15.91 25.76 16.68
C ILE A 30 -15.98 24.29 17.14
N GLY A 31 -16.54 24.01 18.31
CA GLY A 31 -16.77 22.64 18.77
C GLY A 31 -17.86 21.97 17.92
N GLU A 32 -17.48 21.00 17.07
CA GLU A 32 -18.48 20.04 16.58
C GLU A 32 -19.01 19.25 17.78
N PHE A 33 -20.17 19.71 18.31
CA PHE A 33 -20.84 19.00 19.42
C PHE A 33 -21.38 17.66 18.94
N TYR A 34 -20.49 16.63 18.90
CA TYR A 34 -20.87 15.22 18.71
C TYR A 34 -21.73 14.67 19.85
N ILE A 35 -21.92 15.45 20.94
CA ILE A 35 -22.55 15.02 22.19
C ILE A 35 -24.04 14.61 22.03
N LEU A 36 -24.70 15.00 20.93
CA LEU A 36 -26.11 14.74 20.72
C LEU A 36 -26.47 13.72 19.64
N LYS A 37 -25.47 13.18 18.91
CA LYS A 37 -25.77 12.16 17.90
C LYS A 37 -25.71 10.76 18.52
N PRO A 38 -26.72 9.92 18.27
CA PRO A 38 -26.69 8.56 18.77
C PRO A 38 -25.52 7.79 18.14
N MET A 39 -24.67 7.19 19.00
CA MET A 39 -23.51 6.40 18.61
C MET A 39 -23.63 4.97 19.15
N TYR A 40 -22.89 4.05 18.55
CA TYR A 40 -22.68 2.72 19.07
C TYR A 40 -21.19 2.43 19.15
N LYS A 41 -20.80 1.50 20.03
CA LYS A 41 -19.41 1.16 20.27
C LYS A 41 -19.08 -0.19 19.65
N VAL A 42 -17.93 -0.29 19.01
CA VAL A 42 -17.39 -1.54 18.51
C VAL A 42 -15.97 -1.72 19.07
N LYS A 43 -15.67 -2.91 19.56
CA LYS A 43 -14.35 -3.29 20.03
C LYS A 43 -13.57 -3.90 18.88
N VAL A 44 -12.41 -3.34 18.52
CA VAL A 44 -11.53 -3.89 17.47
C VAL A 44 -10.25 -4.40 18.12
N LEU A 45 -9.88 -5.64 17.81
CA LEU A 45 -8.72 -6.33 18.39
C LEU A 45 -7.59 -6.39 17.36
N PHE A 46 -6.38 -6.05 17.80
CA PHE A 46 -5.15 -6.13 17.02
C PHE A 46 -4.05 -6.82 17.80
N ASN A 47 -3.06 -7.36 17.11
CA ASN A 47 -1.83 -7.81 17.75
C ASN A 47 -0.84 -6.64 17.89
N PHE A 48 -0.95 -5.64 17.03
CA PHE A 48 -0.08 -4.47 17.00
C PHE A 48 -0.85 -3.22 16.50
N ALA A 49 -0.81 -2.13 17.26
CA ALA A 49 -1.60 -0.92 16.99
C ALA A 49 -0.81 0.21 16.29
N ASN A 50 0.48 0.06 16.07
CA ASN A 50 1.32 1.00 15.32
C ASN A 50 1.14 2.49 15.71
N GLY A 51 0.91 2.79 17.00
CA GLY A 51 0.83 4.15 17.50
C GLY A 51 -0.47 4.89 17.21
N ILE A 52 -1.59 4.19 17.05
CA ILE A 52 -2.92 4.83 17.04
C ILE A 52 -3.28 5.31 18.44
N GLU A 53 -3.94 6.46 18.54
CA GLU A 53 -4.25 7.12 19.80
C GLU A 53 -5.76 7.35 19.97
N VAL A 54 -6.15 7.68 21.20
CA VAL A 54 -7.52 8.11 21.50
C VAL A 54 -7.83 9.39 20.74
N GLY A 55 -9.04 9.51 20.18
CA GLY A 55 -9.45 10.60 19.32
C GLY A 55 -9.12 10.40 17.84
N ALA A 56 -8.35 9.38 17.48
CA ALA A 56 -8.07 9.06 16.08
C ALA A 56 -9.36 8.80 15.30
N PRO A 57 -9.49 9.29 14.06
CA PRO A 57 -10.70 9.12 13.26
C PRO A 57 -10.98 7.65 12.91
N VAL A 58 -12.26 7.27 12.88
CA VAL A 58 -12.77 6.03 12.29
C VAL A 58 -13.40 6.35 10.95
N ARG A 59 -12.89 5.75 9.87
CA ARG A 59 -13.38 5.98 8.51
C ARG A 59 -13.98 4.70 7.93
N LEU A 60 -15.19 4.83 7.40
CA LEU A 60 -15.85 3.79 6.61
C LEU A 60 -15.78 4.19 5.14
N ALA A 61 -15.16 3.38 4.31
CA ALA A 61 -14.97 3.69 2.89
C ALA A 61 -14.35 5.09 2.65
N GLY A 62 -13.40 5.51 3.50
CA GLY A 62 -12.73 6.81 3.43
C GLY A 62 -13.46 7.98 4.07
N ILE A 63 -14.72 7.80 4.52
CA ILE A 63 -15.54 8.87 5.14
C ILE A 63 -15.48 8.77 6.66
N ASN A 64 -15.26 9.89 7.36
CA ASN A 64 -15.24 9.92 8.82
C ASN A 64 -16.64 9.63 9.41
N VAL A 65 -16.74 8.49 10.10
CA VAL A 65 -17.99 8.03 10.72
C VAL A 65 -17.92 7.98 12.25
N GLY A 66 -16.74 8.24 12.84
CA GLY A 66 -16.55 8.15 14.27
C GLY A 66 -15.12 8.41 14.71
N GLU A 67 -14.81 8.04 15.94
CA GLU A 67 -13.50 8.22 16.56
C GLU A 67 -13.16 7.05 17.49
N ILE A 68 -11.89 6.93 17.85
CA ILE A 68 -11.40 5.99 18.87
C ILE A 68 -11.68 6.60 20.25
N GLU A 69 -12.46 5.92 21.07
CA GLU A 69 -12.77 6.32 22.45
C GLU A 69 -11.69 5.89 23.45
N ASP A 70 -11.17 4.68 23.27
CA ASP A 70 -10.17 4.09 24.18
C ASP A 70 -9.22 3.17 23.45
N VAL A 71 -7.98 3.12 23.93
CA VAL A 71 -6.91 2.25 23.43
C VAL A 71 -6.25 1.59 24.64
N GLY A 72 -6.19 0.26 24.62
CA GLY A 72 -5.54 -0.45 25.69
C GLY A 72 -4.93 -1.77 25.27
N VAL A 73 -4.21 -2.38 26.19
CA VAL A 73 -3.58 -3.69 26.01
C VAL A 73 -4.15 -4.70 27.00
N TYR A 74 -4.24 -5.95 26.60
CA TYR A 74 -4.63 -7.06 27.46
C TYR A 74 -3.86 -8.31 27.10
N TYR A 75 -3.70 -9.20 28.05
CA TYR A 75 -3.10 -10.51 27.83
C TYR A 75 -4.17 -11.49 27.38
N ASP A 76 -4.03 -12.06 26.19
CA ASP A 76 -4.90 -13.11 25.68
C ASP A 76 -4.36 -14.47 26.13
N GLU A 77 -5.03 -15.10 27.06
CA GLU A 77 -4.62 -16.39 27.63
C GLU A 77 -4.66 -17.54 26.61
N GLN A 78 -5.57 -17.49 25.65
CA GLN A 78 -5.67 -18.51 24.61
C GLN A 78 -4.55 -18.40 23.59
N ALA A 79 -4.25 -17.19 23.14
CA ALA A 79 -3.16 -16.90 22.23
C ALA A 79 -1.80 -16.82 22.94
N LYS A 80 -1.76 -16.81 24.28
CA LYS A 80 -0.56 -16.65 25.14
C LYS A 80 0.29 -15.45 24.76
N ARG A 81 -0.35 -14.31 24.44
CA ARG A 81 0.33 -13.07 24.04
C ARG A 81 -0.49 -11.84 24.38
N THR A 82 0.22 -10.71 24.49
CA THR A 82 -0.42 -9.42 24.64
C THR A 82 -1.06 -9.01 23.32
N LYS A 83 -2.28 -8.51 23.39
CA LYS A 83 -3.04 -7.93 22.29
C LYS A 83 -3.45 -6.49 22.62
N VAL A 84 -3.81 -5.74 21.60
CA VAL A 84 -4.34 -4.38 21.71
C VAL A 84 -5.83 -4.41 21.42
N TYR A 85 -6.59 -3.63 22.17
CA TYR A 85 -7.98 -3.34 21.85
C TYR A 85 -8.17 -1.84 21.57
N LEU A 86 -9.05 -1.55 20.66
CA LEU A 86 -9.57 -0.22 20.39
C LEU A 86 -11.05 -0.23 20.66
N ILE A 87 -11.57 0.72 21.45
CA ILE A 87 -12.99 0.98 21.56
C ILE A 87 -13.32 2.15 20.64
N THR A 88 -14.19 1.92 19.68
CA THR A 88 -14.61 2.93 18.72
C THR A 88 -16.00 3.47 19.08
N LYS A 89 -16.23 4.76 18.84
CA LYS A 89 -17.55 5.39 18.81
C LYS A 89 -17.94 5.68 17.37
N ILE A 90 -19.02 5.08 16.90
CA ILE A 90 -19.47 5.15 15.50
C ILE A 90 -20.88 5.70 15.46
N LYS A 91 -21.14 6.61 14.52
CA LYS A 91 -22.48 7.20 14.29
C LYS A 91 -23.46 6.08 13.91
N LYS A 92 -24.64 6.05 14.52
CA LYS A 92 -25.68 5.02 14.23
C LYS A 92 -26.15 4.99 12.78
N GLU A 93 -25.94 6.09 12.05
CA GLU A 93 -26.24 6.19 10.62
C GLU A 93 -25.28 5.34 9.77
N ALA A 94 -24.03 5.14 10.25
CA ALA A 94 -23.03 4.33 9.59
C ALA A 94 -23.21 2.86 9.97
N LYS A 95 -23.86 2.11 9.10
CA LYS A 95 -24.02 0.66 9.24
C LYS A 95 -22.77 -0.02 8.71
N ILE A 96 -22.14 -0.84 9.54
CA ILE A 96 -20.93 -1.61 9.20
C ILE A 96 -21.30 -3.08 9.19
N GLU A 97 -20.96 -3.78 8.12
CA GLU A 97 -21.19 -5.20 7.96
C GLU A 97 -20.29 -5.99 8.93
N LYS A 98 -20.74 -7.17 9.39
CA LYS A 98 -19.99 -8.01 10.34
C LYS A 98 -18.69 -8.56 9.77
N ASP A 99 -18.59 -8.70 8.46
CA ASP A 99 -17.41 -9.12 7.72
C ASP A 99 -16.54 -7.95 7.20
N ALA A 100 -16.83 -6.72 7.66
CA ALA A 100 -16.02 -5.55 7.34
C ALA A 100 -14.58 -5.70 7.84
N ALA A 101 -13.62 -5.29 7.03
CA ALA A 101 -12.20 -5.35 7.40
C ALA A 101 -11.75 -4.06 8.07
N CYS A 102 -11.22 -4.17 9.30
CA CYS A 102 -10.67 -3.05 10.07
C CYS A 102 -9.13 -3.04 9.97
N ARG A 103 -8.54 -1.89 9.60
CA ARG A 103 -7.08 -1.70 9.48
C ARG A 103 -6.66 -0.36 10.06
N ILE A 104 -5.48 -0.31 10.66
CA ILE A 104 -4.88 0.95 11.11
C ILE A 104 -4.03 1.48 9.97
N ASN A 105 -4.39 2.65 9.46
CA ASN A 105 -3.71 3.33 8.35
C ASN A 105 -3.11 4.67 8.81
N THR A 106 -2.29 5.27 7.95
CA THR A 106 -1.69 6.60 8.14
C THR A 106 -2.25 7.55 7.08
N LEU A 107 -2.63 8.76 7.48
CA LEU A 107 -3.11 9.78 6.56
C LEU A 107 -1.93 10.35 5.75
N GLY A 108 -1.76 9.90 4.52
CA GLY A 108 -0.59 10.18 3.71
C GLY A 108 0.65 9.41 4.20
N LEU A 109 1.84 9.97 3.98
CA LEU A 109 3.11 9.30 4.33
C LEU A 109 3.52 9.50 5.81
N LEU A 110 3.23 10.65 6.38
CA LEU A 110 3.69 11.08 7.72
C LEU A 110 2.56 11.64 8.59
N GLY A 111 1.30 11.42 8.21
CA GLY A 111 0.14 11.95 8.91
C GLY A 111 -0.28 11.12 10.13
N GLU A 112 -1.37 11.56 10.73
CA GLU A 112 -1.97 10.89 11.88
C GLU A 112 -2.49 9.49 11.53
N LYS A 113 -2.51 8.62 12.54
CA LYS A 113 -3.11 7.29 12.42
C LYS A 113 -4.63 7.38 12.49
N TYR A 114 -5.30 6.51 11.76
CA TYR A 114 -6.75 6.37 11.80
C TYR A 114 -7.17 4.91 11.61
N LEU A 115 -8.37 4.59 12.04
CA LEU A 115 -8.95 3.28 11.79
C LEU A 115 -9.75 3.32 10.49
N GLU A 116 -9.27 2.58 9.49
CA GLU A 116 -10.01 2.36 8.24
C GLU A 116 -10.89 1.12 8.38
N VAL A 117 -12.15 1.27 8.03
CA VAL A 117 -13.13 0.20 7.92
C VAL A 117 -13.51 0.07 6.45
N SER A 118 -13.07 -1.01 5.83
CA SER A 118 -13.50 -1.36 4.48
C SER A 118 -14.85 -2.08 4.57
N PRO A 119 -15.85 -1.69 3.77
CA PRO A 119 -17.14 -2.34 3.75
C PRO A 119 -17.04 -3.85 3.54
N GLY A 120 -17.94 -4.60 4.14
CA GLY A 120 -18.09 -6.03 3.91
C GLY A 120 -18.63 -6.34 2.52
N THR A 121 -18.56 -7.60 2.14
CA THR A 121 -19.00 -8.09 0.82
C THR A 121 -20.09 -9.14 0.91
N GLN A 122 -20.37 -9.63 2.11
CA GLN A 122 -21.33 -10.70 2.37
C GLN A 122 -22.52 -10.18 3.17
N ASP A 123 -23.70 -10.72 2.94
CA ASP A 123 -24.90 -10.40 3.72
C ASP A 123 -24.87 -11.11 5.09
N THR A 124 -23.92 -10.68 5.93
CA THR A 124 -23.69 -11.24 7.27
C THR A 124 -24.43 -10.45 8.38
N GLY A 125 -25.18 -9.41 7.98
CA GLY A 125 -25.79 -8.45 8.90
C GLY A 125 -24.81 -7.37 9.35
N PHE A 126 -25.30 -6.48 10.23
CA PHE A 126 -24.54 -5.32 10.70
C PHE A 126 -24.02 -5.50 12.12
N LEU A 127 -22.90 -4.83 12.40
CA LEU A 127 -22.34 -4.76 13.75
C LEU A 127 -23.31 -4.03 14.69
N GLN A 128 -23.41 -4.56 15.90
CA GLN A 128 -24.24 -3.99 16.96
C GLN A 128 -23.36 -3.34 18.02
N ASP A 129 -24.02 -2.63 18.94
CA ASP A 129 -23.32 -2.05 20.10
C ASP A 129 -22.60 -3.12 20.89
N GLN A 130 -21.33 -2.87 21.22
CA GLN A 130 -20.41 -3.75 21.95
C GLN A 130 -19.94 -5.02 21.19
N ASP A 131 -20.24 -5.12 19.90
CA ASP A 131 -19.64 -6.19 19.09
C ASP A 131 -18.12 -6.09 19.04
N THR A 132 -17.48 -7.26 18.86
CA THR A 132 -16.03 -7.36 18.75
C THR A 132 -15.64 -7.84 17.36
N VAL A 133 -14.69 -7.12 16.73
CA VAL A 133 -14.13 -7.44 15.41
C VAL A 133 -12.63 -7.66 15.54
N ILE A 134 -12.08 -8.57 14.76
CA ILE A 134 -10.64 -8.77 14.66
C ILE A 134 -10.14 -7.91 13.51
N GLY A 135 -9.24 -6.96 13.81
CA GLY A 135 -8.59 -6.13 12.80
C GLY A 135 -7.42 -6.84 12.12
N THR A 136 -7.04 -6.33 10.97
CA THR A 136 -5.82 -6.75 10.27
C THR A 136 -4.67 -5.88 10.74
N ASP A 137 -3.62 -6.51 11.27
CA ASP A 137 -2.46 -5.79 11.78
C ASP A 137 -1.78 -4.96 10.68
N PRO A 138 -1.32 -3.75 10.98
CA PRO A 138 -0.49 -2.98 10.08
C PRO A 138 0.88 -3.64 9.91
N ILE A 139 1.47 -3.51 8.72
CA ILE A 139 2.83 -4.00 8.46
C ILE A 139 3.82 -3.07 9.19
N PRO A 140 4.70 -3.60 10.06
CA PRO A 140 5.72 -2.81 10.72
C PRO A 140 6.67 -2.13 9.72
N MET A 141 7.10 -0.90 9.99
CA MET A 141 8.03 -0.17 9.11
C MET A 141 9.38 -0.88 8.97
N GLU A 142 9.82 -1.60 10.01
CA GLU A 142 11.01 -2.43 9.97
C GLU A 142 10.93 -3.52 8.89
N GLU A 143 9.78 -4.15 8.74
CA GLU A 143 9.56 -5.18 7.73
C GLU A 143 9.62 -4.59 6.32
N ILE A 144 9.00 -3.43 6.12
CA ILE A 144 9.08 -2.69 4.84
C ILE A 144 10.53 -2.35 4.52
N THR A 145 11.28 -1.81 5.49
CA THR A 145 12.69 -1.43 5.33
C THR A 145 13.56 -2.66 5.02
N LYS A 146 13.31 -3.77 5.68
CA LYS A 146 14.01 -5.04 5.42
C LYS A 146 13.76 -5.52 3.99
N ASN A 147 12.52 -5.54 3.55
CA ASN A 147 12.14 -5.97 2.19
C ASN A 147 12.74 -5.04 1.12
N MET A 148 12.80 -3.73 1.37
CA MET A 148 13.47 -2.75 0.50
C MET A 148 14.97 -3.01 0.40
N LYS A 149 15.63 -3.35 1.52
CA LYS A 149 17.05 -3.71 1.53
C LYS A 149 17.30 -4.98 0.73
N GLU A 150 16.52 -6.03 0.96
CA GLU A 150 16.61 -7.29 0.21
C GLU A 150 16.42 -7.07 -1.29
N LEU A 151 15.43 -6.25 -1.67
CA LEU A 151 15.21 -5.88 -3.07
C LEU A 151 16.44 -5.16 -3.67
N SER A 152 17.03 -4.22 -2.92
CA SER A 152 18.24 -3.49 -3.35
C SER A 152 19.44 -4.44 -3.52
N ASP A 153 19.64 -5.36 -2.59
CA ASP A 153 20.74 -6.34 -2.64
C ASP A 153 20.56 -7.30 -3.83
N ASN A 154 19.34 -7.75 -4.08
CA ASN A 154 19.01 -8.58 -5.25
C ASN A 154 19.24 -7.82 -6.57
N ALA A 155 18.81 -6.56 -6.66
CA ALA A 155 19.04 -5.73 -7.84
C ALA A 155 20.53 -5.54 -8.12
N LYS A 156 21.35 -5.32 -7.08
CA LYS A 156 22.81 -5.23 -7.19
C LYS A 156 23.40 -6.53 -7.71
N SER A 157 23.02 -7.68 -7.16
CA SER A 157 23.49 -8.99 -7.59
C SER A 157 23.11 -9.29 -9.05
N MET A 158 21.89 -8.91 -9.47
CA MET A 158 21.47 -9.01 -10.86
C MET A 158 22.33 -8.13 -11.80
N ALA A 159 22.61 -6.90 -11.41
CA ALA A 159 23.46 -5.98 -12.17
C ALA A 159 24.90 -6.52 -12.30
N GLU A 160 25.46 -7.08 -11.22
CA GLU A 160 26.79 -7.72 -11.24
C GLU A 160 26.82 -8.94 -12.18
N SER A 161 25.79 -9.79 -12.12
CA SER A 161 25.65 -10.94 -13.01
C SER A 161 25.51 -10.53 -14.48
N ALA A 162 24.70 -9.51 -14.76
CA ALA A 162 24.57 -8.95 -16.10
C ALA A 162 25.88 -8.39 -16.63
N ASN A 163 26.65 -7.67 -15.80
CA ASN A 163 27.97 -7.17 -16.16
C ASN A 163 28.97 -8.31 -16.48
N VAL A 164 28.93 -9.41 -15.73
CA VAL A 164 29.76 -10.59 -16.01
C VAL A 164 29.38 -11.19 -17.37
N ILE A 165 28.10 -11.33 -17.66
CA ILE A 165 27.61 -11.85 -18.95
C ILE A 165 28.06 -10.93 -20.09
N LEU A 166 27.83 -9.63 -19.97
CA LEU A 166 28.24 -8.65 -20.98
C LEU A 166 29.73 -8.69 -21.26
N ARG A 167 30.58 -8.73 -20.23
CA ARG A 167 32.01 -8.85 -20.38
C ARG A 167 32.47 -10.15 -21.09
N ARG A 168 31.74 -11.25 -20.86
CA ARG A 168 31.99 -12.52 -21.55
C ARG A 168 31.61 -12.42 -23.03
N LEU A 169 30.49 -11.76 -23.33
CA LEU A 169 30.06 -11.52 -24.71
C LEU A 169 31.04 -10.63 -25.46
N GLU A 170 31.46 -9.52 -24.84
CA GLU A 170 32.47 -8.60 -25.42
C GLU A 170 33.82 -9.31 -25.72
N LYS A 171 34.22 -10.26 -24.89
CA LYS A 171 35.47 -11.04 -25.08
C LYS A 171 35.29 -12.24 -26.01
N GLY A 172 34.15 -12.40 -26.64
CA GLY A 172 33.87 -13.58 -27.46
C GLY A 172 33.84 -14.90 -26.70
N GLN A 173 33.60 -14.86 -25.37
CA GLN A 173 33.59 -16.08 -24.56
C GLN A 173 32.23 -16.76 -24.59
N GLY A 174 32.26 -18.10 -24.72
CA GLY A 174 31.04 -18.90 -24.88
C GLY A 174 30.49 -18.89 -26.31
N THR A 175 29.49 -19.73 -26.57
CA THR A 175 28.96 -19.93 -27.94
C THR A 175 28.38 -18.63 -28.52
N ILE A 176 27.65 -17.88 -27.71
CA ILE A 176 27.04 -16.60 -28.17
C ILE A 176 28.10 -15.50 -28.35
N GLY A 177 29.07 -15.42 -27.42
CA GLY A 177 30.18 -14.45 -27.55
C GLY A 177 31.02 -14.68 -28.79
N LYS A 178 31.34 -15.94 -29.10
CA LYS A 178 32.03 -16.32 -30.35
C LYS A 178 31.21 -15.94 -31.60
N LEU A 179 29.91 -16.26 -31.57
CA LEU A 179 29.00 -15.95 -32.68
C LEU A 179 28.94 -14.44 -32.98
N LEU A 180 29.11 -13.60 -31.94
CA LEU A 180 29.01 -12.13 -32.06
C LEU A 180 30.32 -11.47 -32.49
N VAL A 181 31.48 -12.11 -32.22
CA VAL A 181 32.83 -11.53 -32.41
C VAL A 181 33.62 -12.20 -33.52
N GLU A 182 33.40 -13.51 -33.80
CA GLU A 182 34.12 -14.26 -34.80
C GLU A 182 33.51 -14.06 -36.21
N GLU A 183 34.21 -13.31 -37.07
CA GLU A 183 33.85 -13.14 -38.47
C GLU A 183 33.91 -14.47 -39.26
N ASP A 184 34.75 -15.40 -38.81
CA ASP A 184 34.92 -16.73 -39.45
C ASP A 184 33.62 -17.54 -39.46
N LEU A 185 32.76 -17.40 -38.45
CA LEU A 185 31.48 -18.09 -38.43
C LEU A 185 30.50 -17.51 -39.46
N TYR A 186 30.50 -16.19 -39.63
CA TYR A 186 29.70 -15.54 -40.65
C TYR A 186 30.17 -15.95 -42.05
N ASN A 187 31.49 -15.92 -42.29
CA ASN A 187 32.08 -16.31 -43.55
C ASN A 187 31.82 -17.80 -43.88
N ASN A 188 31.88 -18.68 -42.87
CA ASN A 188 31.59 -20.12 -43.05
C ASN A 188 30.08 -20.35 -43.34
N LEU A 189 29.18 -19.59 -42.73
CA LEU A 189 27.73 -19.65 -43.01
C LEU A 189 27.44 -19.15 -44.42
N GLU A 190 28.09 -18.07 -44.86
CA GLU A 190 27.99 -17.53 -46.21
C GLU A 190 28.46 -18.54 -47.25
N ALA A 191 29.69 -19.12 -47.05
CA ALA A 191 30.24 -20.14 -47.93
C ALA A 191 29.35 -21.40 -47.96
N THR A 192 28.79 -21.82 -46.81
CA THR A 192 27.87 -22.95 -46.76
C THR A 192 26.61 -22.68 -47.52
N SER A 193 26.08 -21.47 -47.41
CA SER A 193 24.88 -21.02 -48.15
C SER A 193 25.12 -20.99 -49.66
N GLU A 194 26.30 -20.50 -50.09
CA GLU A 194 26.70 -20.52 -51.50
C GLU A 194 26.85 -21.93 -52.01
N ASN A 195 27.59 -22.82 -51.30
CA ASN A 195 27.74 -24.21 -51.69
C ASN A 195 26.40 -24.94 -51.80
N PHE A 196 25.45 -24.63 -50.85
CA PHE A 196 24.11 -25.21 -50.88
C PHE A 196 23.31 -24.73 -52.09
N LYS A 197 23.46 -23.44 -52.45
CA LYS A 197 22.82 -22.88 -53.64
C LYS A 197 23.39 -23.53 -54.91
N GLU A 198 24.70 -23.64 -55.03
CA GLU A 198 25.36 -24.33 -56.18
C GLU A 198 24.93 -25.80 -56.30
N LEU A 199 24.90 -26.52 -55.18
CA LEU A 199 24.42 -27.90 -55.12
C LEU A 199 22.94 -27.99 -55.58
N SER A 200 22.10 -27.07 -55.07
CA SER A 200 20.69 -27.04 -55.43
C SER A 200 20.49 -26.76 -56.94
N ASP A 201 21.31 -25.85 -57.47
CA ASP A 201 21.25 -25.50 -58.91
C ASP A 201 21.82 -26.65 -59.78
N ASP A 202 22.86 -27.35 -59.33
CA ASP A 202 23.42 -28.52 -60.07
C ASP A 202 22.42 -29.69 -60.05
N VAL A 203 21.80 -29.96 -58.91
CA VAL A 203 20.74 -30.98 -58.79
C VAL A 203 19.54 -30.65 -59.67
N ARG A 204 19.16 -29.38 -59.72
CA ARG A 204 18.06 -28.94 -60.56
C ARG A 204 18.37 -29.08 -62.05
N ARG A 205 19.61 -28.79 -62.46
CA ARG A 205 20.04 -28.93 -63.86
C ARG A 205 20.40 -30.38 -64.27
N HIS A 206 20.84 -31.20 -63.31
CA HIS A 206 21.31 -32.56 -63.54
C HIS A 206 20.74 -33.54 -62.51
N PRO A 207 19.41 -33.76 -62.47
CA PRO A 207 18.77 -34.61 -61.46
C PRO A 207 19.26 -36.08 -61.48
N TRP A 208 19.79 -36.52 -62.57
CA TRP A 208 20.33 -37.88 -62.69
C TRP A 208 21.60 -38.13 -61.92
N LYS A 209 22.36 -37.10 -61.54
CA LYS A 209 23.59 -37.23 -60.72
C LYS A 209 23.28 -37.78 -59.31
N LEU A 210 22.09 -37.61 -58.80
CA LEU A 210 21.66 -38.19 -57.51
C LEU A 210 21.44 -39.71 -57.62
N LEU A 211 21.22 -40.24 -58.84
CA LEU A 211 20.89 -41.65 -59.06
C LEU A 211 22.08 -42.47 -59.60
N MET A 212 23.11 -41.79 -60.08
CA MET A 212 24.31 -42.45 -60.61
C MET A 212 25.43 -42.44 -59.54
N LYS A 213 25.73 -43.61 -59.01
CA LYS A 213 26.90 -43.84 -58.19
C LYS A 213 28.11 -43.86 -59.15
N GLU A 214 28.98 -42.81 -59.06
CA GLU A 214 30.23 -42.80 -59.77
C GLU A 214 31.07 -44.03 -59.35
N LYS A 215 31.44 -44.88 -60.32
CA LYS A 215 32.37 -45.96 -60.08
C LYS A 215 33.75 -45.32 -60.03
N ASP A 216 34.31 -45.23 -58.84
CA ASP A 216 35.73 -44.91 -58.66
C ASP A 216 36.61 -45.90 -59.46
N LYS A 217 37.51 -45.28 -60.24
CA LYS A 217 38.58 -45.95 -60.89
C LYS A 217 39.81 -45.92 -60.00
#